data_f7985451316da5de233e63bc2b872553
#
_entry.id   f7985451316da5de233e63bc2b872553
#
_cell.length_a   1.000
_cell.length_b   1.000
_cell.length_c   1.000
_cell.angle_alpha   90.00
_cell.angle_beta   90.00
_cell.angle_gamma   90.00
#
_symmetry.space_group_name_H-M   'P 1'
#
loop_
_entity.id
_entity.type
_entity.pdbx_description
1 polymer ?
#
loop_
_entity_poly.entity_id
_entity_poly.type
_entity_poly.pdbx_seq_one_letter_code
_entity_poly.pdbx_strand_id
1 'polypeptide(L)'
;MNVQQSKFRLSRWAGATLALGLLLSGLGAWGLALVNEQQARMALEREAELLAEAVTRRVELYQYGLRGVRGALLTAGEARIDRELFRRYSLTRDIDREFPGARGFGFIRRVAAADEAGFLRQARADGQPEFRIQQLTPHDGERYVIQYIEPVARNGQALGLDIASEANRREAARAALETGQVRLTGPITLVQASGLRQQSFLILMPIYRSGITPPPGPQRELEGFGWSYAPLLTGEVLAGLPIDNAAIHLELSDVTGDGAAVPFFVNGAAAPAQRLFGHILRREIYGRHWQMAFSALPLFVQRLHQPSPRILFLAGSLVSLLLAAL
;
A
#
# COMPACT_ATOMS: atom_id res chain seq x y z
N MET A 1 -71.67 26.35 35.17
CA MET A 1 -70.22 26.45 35.53
C MET A 1 -69.37 25.23 35.14
N ASN A 2 -69.87 24.27 34.35
CA ASN A 2 -69.12 23.02 34.10
C ASN A 2 -68.52 22.86 32.66
N VAL A 3 -68.89 23.68 31.71
CA VAL A 3 -68.43 23.52 30.30
C VAL A 3 -67.01 24.06 30.09
N GLN A 4 -66.60 25.10 30.81
CA GLN A 4 -65.28 25.72 30.70
C GLN A 4 -64.16 24.90 31.35
N GLN A 5 -64.46 24.18 32.43
CA GLN A 5 -63.49 23.29 33.10
C GLN A 5 -63.25 22.01 32.29
N SER A 6 -64.25 21.51 31.55
CA SER A 6 -64.10 20.37 30.68
C SER A 6 -63.20 20.64 29.47
N LYS A 7 -63.37 21.80 28.80
CA LYS A 7 -62.50 22.23 27.73
C LYS A 7 -61.05 22.46 28.15
N PHE A 8 -60.81 22.98 29.36
CA PHE A 8 -59.45 23.19 29.86
C PHE A 8 -58.77 21.89 30.28
N ARG A 9 -59.50 20.87 30.75
CA ARG A 9 -58.96 19.52 31.02
C ARG A 9 -58.62 18.77 29.75
N LEU A 10 -59.49 18.78 28.72
CA LEU A 10 -59.19 18.18 27.41
C LEU A 10 -57.95 18.80 26.77
N SER A 11 -57.78 20.14 26.84
CA SER A 11 -56.63 20.86 26.34
C SER A 11 -55.32 20.42 27.05
N ARG A 12 -55.36 20.18 28.36
CA ARG A 12 -54.18 19.72 29.11
C ARG A 12 -53.76 18.31 28.76
N TRP A 13 -54.72 17.38 28.57
CA TRP A 13 -54.46 16.02 28.13
C TRP A 13 -53.96 15.95 26.71
N ALA A 14 -54.50 16.74 25.78
CA ALA A 14 -54.01 16.86 24.41
C ALA A 14 -52.57 17.41 24.40
N GLY A 15 -52.26 18.43 25.18
CA GLY A 15 -50.90 18.95 25.32
C GLY A 15 -49.91 17.92 25.88
N ALA A 16 -50.31 17.13 26.91
CA ALA A 16 -49.50 16.09 27.50
C ALA A 16 -49.25 14.93 26.52
N THR A 17 -50.27 14.51 25.76
CA THR A 17 -50.17 13.47 24.71
C THR A 17 -49.19 13.90 23.60
N LEU A 18 -49.31 15.14 23.13
CA LEU A 18 -48.40 15.69 22.12
C LEU A 18 -46.95 15.76 22.62
N ALA A 19 -46.76 16.30 23.84
CA ALA A 19 -45.43 16.41 24.42
C ALA A 19 -44.75 15.05 24.60
N LEU A 20 -45.50 14.07 25.15
CA LEU A 20 -44.98 12.71 25.31
C LEU A 20 -44.69 12.06 23.95
N GLY A 21 -45.56 12.21 22.97
CA GLY A 21 -45.36 11.66 21.64
C GLY A 21 -44.15 12.26 20.90
N LEU A 22 -43.95 13.58 21.00
CA LEU A 22 -42.77 14.24 20.44
C LEU A 22 -41.46 13.76 21.13
N LEU A 23 -41.50 13.60 22.46
CA LEU A 23 -40.37 13.09 23.22
C LEU A 23 -40.02 11.66 22.79
N LEU A 24 -41.01 10.76 22.69
CA LEU A 24 -40.80 9.38 22.24
C LEU A 24 -40.31 9.34 20.79
N SER A 25 -40.86 10.19 19.91
CA SER A 25 -40.40 10.29 18.51
C SER A 25 -38.97 10.79 18.44
N GLY A 26 -38.59 11.74 19.28
CA GLY A 26 -37.22 12.25 19.37
C GLY A 26 -36.24 11.20 19.87
N LEU A 27 -36.59 10.47 20.96
CA LEU A 27 -35.78 9.37 21.48
C LEU A 27 -35.61 8.24 20.48
N GLY A 28 -36.69 7.88 19.78
CA GLY A 28 -36.63 6.86 18.72
C GLY A 28 -35.75 7.28 17.54
N ALA A 29 -35.87 8.52 17.09
CA ALA A 29 -35.03 9.07 16.03
C ALA A 29 -33.55 9.17 16.44
N TRP A 30 -33.30 9.58 17.67
CA TRP A 30 -31.95 9.62 18.23
C TRP A 30 -31.33 8.21 18.34
N GLY A 31 -32.07 7.26 18.89
CA GLY A 31 -31.65 5.86 18.97
C GLY A 31 -31.34 5.27 17.58
N LEU A 32 -32.20 5.54 16.58
CA LEU A 32 -31.95 5.12 15.19
C LEU A 32 -30.69 5.77 14.62
N ALA A 33 -30.43 7.05 14.91
CA ALA A 33 -29.22 7.74 14.46
C ALA A 33 -27.96 7.08 15.03
N LEU A 34 -27.95 6.70 16.31
CA LEU A 34 -26.84 5.98 16.94
C LEU A 34 -26.61 4.60 16.31
N VAL A 35 -27.67 3.85 16.07
CA VAL A 35 -27.58 2.54 15.41
C VAL A 35 -27.06 2.67 13.99
N ASN A 36 -27.53 3.64 13.22
CA ASN A 36 -27.06 3.91 11.87
C ASN A 36 -25.57 4.26 11.86
N GLU A 37 -25.12 5.14 12.78
CA GLU A 37 -23.70 5.49 12.88
C GLU A 37 -22.83 4.28 13.20
N GLN A 38 -23.26 3.46 14.17
CA GLN A 38 -22.52 2.25 14.53
C GLN A 38 -22.44 1.25 13.38
N GLN A 39 -23.55 1.05 12.65
CA GLN A 39 -23.57 0.18 11.49
C GLN A 39 -22.67 0.72 10.36
N ALA A 40 -22.64 2.04 10.14
CA ALA A 40 -21.77 2.65 9.14
C ALA A 40 -20.28 2.49 9.50
N ARG A 41 -19.93 2.65 10.78
CA ARG A 41 -18.55 2.39 11.25
C ARG A 41 -18.14 0.94 11.04
N MET A 42 -18.98 -0.03 11.45
CA MET A 42 -18.71 -1.46 11.22
C MET A 42 -18.64 -1.83 9.74
N ALA A 43 -19.40 -1.15 8.88
CA ALA A 43 -19.31 -1.34 7.43
C ALA A 43 -17.97 -0.84 6.88
N LEU A 44 -17.51 0.34 7.34
CA LEU A 44 -16.19 0.87 6.97
C LEU A 44 -15.06 -0.04 7.45
N GLU A 45 -15.13 -0.55 8.67
CA GLU A 45 -14.11 -1.47 9.21
C GLU A 45 -13.97 -2.72 8.35
N ARG A 46 -15.09 -3.33 7.96
CA ARG A 46 -15.09 -4.52 7.08
C ARG A 46 -14.51 -4.21 5.70
N GLU A 47 -14.91 -3.09 5.10
CA GLU A 47 -14.40 -2.67 3.80
C GLU A 47 -12.90 -2.33 3.87
N ALA A 48 -12.47 -1.67 4.94
CA ALA A 48 -11.07 -1.35 5.20
C ALA A 48 -10.20 -2.62 5.32
N GLU A 49 -10.68 -3.66 6.02
CA GLU A 49 -9.99 -4.96 6.10
C GLU A 49 -9.83 -5.62 4.73
N LEU A 50 -10.89 -5.65 3.92
CA LEU A 50 -10.86 -6.21 2.57
C LEU A 50 -9.88 -5.47 1.65
N LEU A 51 -9.88 -4.13 1.72
CA LEU A 51 -8.96 -3.30 0.94
C LEU A 51 -7.52 -3.44 1.42
N ALA A 52 -7.29 -3.47 2.74
CA ALA A 52 -5.96 -3.68 3.31
C ALA A 52 -5.38 -5.04 2.89
N GLU A 53 -6.20 -6.09 2.89
CA GLU A 53 -5.80 -7.41 2.40
C GLU A 53 -5.51 -7.39 0.89
N ALA A 54 -6.31 -6.70 0.10
CA ALA A 54 -6.10 -6.56 -1.34
C ALA A 54 -4.77 -5.84 -1.65
N VAL A 55 -4.44 -4.76 -0.91
CA VAL A 55 -3.16 -4.06 -1.00
C VAL A 55 -2.01 -4.99 -0.63
N THR A 56 -2.11 -5.70 0.49
CA THR A 56 -1.08 -6.64 0.96
C THR A 56 -0.82 -7.72 -0.07
N ARG A 57 -1.87 -8.43 -0.52
CA ARG A 57 -1.76 -9.47 -1.56
C ARG A 57 -1.17 -8.96 -2.87
N ARG A 58 -1.48 -7.72 -3.27
CA ARG A 58 -0.89 -7.10 -4.46
C ARG A 58 0.62 -6.94 -4.31
N VAL A 59 1.12 -6.50 -3.15
CA VAL A 59 2.57 -6.37 -2.92
C VAL A 59 3.22 -7.75 -2.79
N GLU A 60 2.56 -8.71 -2.17
CA GLU A 60 3.09 -10.08 -2.04
C GLU A 60 3.22 -10.83 -3.38
N LEU A 61 2.44 -10.46 -4.38
CA LEU A 61 2.52 -11.05 -5.72
C LEU A 61 3.93 -10.96 -6.32
N TYR A 62 4.64 -9.86 -6.10
CA TYR A 62 5.94 -9.63 -6.73
C TYR A 62 7.04 -10.59 -6.28
N GLN A 63 6.91 -11.22 -5.10
CA GLN A 63 7.86 -12.24 -4.66
C GLN A 63 7.97 -13.43 -5.64
N TYR A 64 6.88 -13.76 -6.36
CA TYR A 64 6.90 -14.86 -7.32
C TYR A 64 7.74 -14.52 -8.55
N GLY A 65 7.69 -13.26 -9.00
CA GLY A 65 8.59 -12.75 -10.05
C GLY A 65 10.06 -12.80 -9.61
N LEU A 66 10.34 -12.36 -8.37
CA LEU A 66 11.70 -12.41 -7.80
C LEU A 66 12.23 -13.83 -7.66
N ARG A 67 11.39 -14.78 -7.23
CA ARG A 67 11.76 -16.21 -7.18
C ARG A 67 12.09 -16.77 -8.55
N GLY A 68 11.34 -16.36 -9.57
CA GLY A 68 11.62 -16.75 -10.96
C GLY A 68 12.98 -16.26 -11.43
N VAL A 69 13.29 -14.97 -11.23
CA VAL A 69 14.61 -14.38 -11.54
C VAL A 69 15.71 -15.11 -10.77
N ARG A 70 15.55 -15.27 -9.46
CA ARG A 70 16.52 -16.00 -8.64
C ARG A 70 16.77 -17.42 -9.15
N GLY A 71 15.72 -18.14 -9.49
CA GLY A 71 15.81 -19.50 -10.04
C GLY A 71 16.58 -19.55 -11.36
N ALA A 72 16.30 -18.62 -12.29
CA ALA A 72 17.02 -18.52 -13.56
C ALA A 72 18.53 -18.28 -13.35
N LEU A 73 18.88 -17.33 -12.47
CA LEU A 73 20.26 -16.99 -12.16
C LEU A 73 21.03 -18.16 -11.50
N LEU A 74 20.41 -18.84 -10.55
CA LEU A 74 21.01 -19.98 -9.88
C LEU A 74 21.19 -21.19 -10.81
N THR A 75 20.23 -21.44 -11.69
CA THR A 75 20.31 -22.50 -12.69
C THR A 75 21.43 -22.25 -13.71
N ALA A 76 21.62 -20.99 -14.10
CA ALA A 76 22.73 -20.60 -14.98
C ALA A 76 24.09 -20.79 -14.30
N GLY A 77 24.15 -20.52 -12.99
CA GLY A 77 25.38 -20.44 -12.21
C GLY A 77 26.09 -19.09 -12.35
N GLU A 78 26.63 -18.58 -11.24
CA GLU A 78 27.17 -17.21 -11.12
C GLU A 78 28.12 -16.80 -12.26
N ALA A 79 29.00 -17.70 -12.69
CA ALA A 79 30.00 -17.43 -13.74
C ALA A 79 29.43 -17.36 -15.16
N ARG A 80 28.18 -17.83 -15.36
CA ARG A 80 27.54 -17.91 -16.69
C ARG A 80 26.34 -16.98 -16.82
N ILE A 81 26.11 -16.13 -15.81
CA ILE A 81 25.07 -15.11 -15.88
C ILE A 81 25.54 -14.02 -16.83
N ASP A 82 24.86 -13.91 -17.96
CA ASP A 82 25.09 -12.86 -18.96
C ASP A 82 23.77 -12.15 -19.33
N ARG A 83 23.90 -11.06 -20.07
CA ARG A 83 22.79 -10.22 -20.51
C ARG A 83 21.79 -10.97 -21.39
N GLU A 84 22.28 -11.79 -22.31
CA GLU A 84 21.42 -12.50 -23.25
C GLU A 84 20.59 -13.58 -22.53
N LEU A 85 21.17 -14.30 -21.59
CA LEU A 85 20.47 -15.25 -20.74
C LEU A 85 19.37 -14.53 -19.93
N PHE A 86 19.71 -13.40 -19.32
CA PHE A 86 18.77 -12.62 -18.54
C PHE A 86 17.61 -12.09 -19.40
N ARG A 87 17.93 -11.55 -20.57
CA ARG A 87 16.94 -11.09 -21.56
C ARG A 87 16.02 -12.21 -22.01
N ARG A 88 16.59 -13.37 -22.39
CA ARG A 88 15.81 -14.55 -22.81
C ARG A 88 14.86 -15.04 -21.72
N TYR A 89 15.33 -15.10 -20.48
CA TYR A 89 14.45 -15.41 -19.35
C TYR A 89 13.31 -14.38 -19.24
N SER A 90 13.61 -13.10 -19.33
CA SER A 90 12.60 -12.04 -19.19
C SER A 90 11.52 -12.10 -20.28
N LEU A 91 11.88 -12.49 -21.49
CA LEU A 91 10.94 -12.66 -22.62
C LEU A 91 9.93 -13.81 -22.41
N THR A 92 10.15 -14.70 -21.44
CA THR A 92 9.19 -15.75 -21.09
C THR A 92 8.04 -15.23 -20.21
N ARG A 93 8.09 -13.94 -19.79
CA ARG A 93 7.17 -13.35 -18.82
C ARG A 93 6.44 -12.19 -19.44
N ASP A 94 5.13 -12.12 -19.21
CA ASP A 94 4.32 -10.94 -19.48
C ASP A 94 4.22 -10.10 -18.20
N ILE A 95 5.25 -9.25 -17.98
CA ILE A 95 5.41 -8.51 -16.72
C ILE A 95 4.19 -7.63 -16.45
N ASP A 96 3.66 -6.95 -17.46
CA ASP A 96 2.56 -6.01 -17.27
C ASP A 96 1.26 -6.72 -16.88
N ARG A 97 1.05 -7.92 -17.38
CA ARG A 97 -0.12 -8.74 -17.05
C ARG A 97 0.04 -9.54 -15.76
N GLU A 98 1.22 -10.15 -15.56
CA GLU A 98 1.48 -11.01 -14.41
C GLU A 98 1.75 -10.20 -13.13
N PHE A 99 2.36 -9.01 -13.27
CA PHE A 99 2.82 -8.18 -12.15
C PHE A 99 2.47 -6.70 -12.36
N PRO A 100 1.17 -6.33 -12.36
CA PRO A 100 0.74 -4.97 -12.61
C PRO A 100 1.43 -3.96 -11.68
N GLY A 101 2.05 -2.92 -12.24
CA GLY A 101 2.78 -1.88 -11.51
C GLY A 101 4.25 -2.17 -11.23
N ALA A 102 4.76 -3.38 -11.56
CA ALA A 102 6.20 -3.60 -11.61
C ALA A 102 6.79 -2.97 -12.87
N ARG A 103 7.80 -2.12 -12.72
CA ARG A 103 8.49 -1.50 -13.88
C ARG A 103 9.34 -2.50 -14.64
N GLY A 104 9.70 -3.61 -13.99
CA GLY A 104 10.54 -4.68 -14.52
C GLY A 104 11.04 -5.57 -13.40
N PHE A 105 11.80 -6.60 -13.78
CA PHE A 105 12.56 -7.42 -12.85
C PHE A 105 14.03 -7.37 -13.23
N GLY A 106 14.91 -7.40 -12.20
CA GLY A 106 16.33 -7.25 -12.42
C GLY A 106 17.18 -8.04 -11.45
N PHE A 107 18.49 -7.93 -11.67
CA PHE A 107 19.54 -8.49 -10.83
C PHE A 107 20.49 -7.39 -10.37
N ILE A 108 20.69 -7.33 -9.07
CA ILE A 108 21.67 -6.49 -8.41
C ILE A 108 22.84 -7.38 -8.00
N ARG A 109 24.04 -7.08 -8.51
CA ARG A 109 25.28 -7.76 -8.15
C ARG A 109 25.91 -7.10 -6.93
N ARG A 110 26.30 -7.92 -5.95
CA ARG A 110 27.17 -7.48 -4.84
C ARG A 110 28.62 -7.53 -5.31
N VAL A 111 29.30 -6.41 -5.24
CA VAL A 111 30.68 -6.25 -5.73
C VAL A 111 31.54 -5.66 -4.61
N ALA A 112 32.55 -6.39 -4.17
CA ALA A 112 33.53 -5.85 -3.23
C ALA A 112 34.32 -4.70 -3.86
N ALA A 113 34.73 -3.71 -3.08
CA ALA A 113 35.46 -2.56 -3.59
C ALA A 113 36.74 -2.97 -4.37
N ALA A 114 37.44 -4.03 -3.90
CA ALA A 114 38.62 -4.56 -4.58
C ALA A 114 38.35 -5.18 -5.95
N ASP A 115 37.10 -5.64 -6.19
CA ASP A 115 36.70 -6.36 -7.41
C ASP A 115 36.03 -5.45 -8.44
N GLU A 116 35.82 -4.16 -8.12
CA GLU A 116 35.08 -3.20 -8.96
C GLU A 116 35.65 -3.12 -10.39
N ALA A 117 36.96 -3.03 -10.53
CA ALA A 117 37.61 -2.96 -11.85
C ALA A 117 37.41 -4.24 -12.69
N GLY A 118 37.41 -5.41 -12.03
CA GLY A 118 37.14 -6.71 -12.66
C GLY A 118 35.68 -6.78 -13.14
N PHE A 119 34.75 -6.42 -12.28
CA PHE A 119 33.33 -6.36 -12.57
C PHE A 119 33.03 -5.43 -13.77
N LEU A 120 33.61 -4.21 -13.78
CA LEU A 120 33.42 -3.27 -14.89
C LEU A 120 33.90 -3.83 -16.23
N ARG A 121 35.07 -4.49 -16.26
CA ARG A 121 35.58 -5.14 -17.48
C ARG A 121 34.60 -6.22 -17.98
N GLN A 122 34.10 -7.05 -17.09
CA GLN A 122 33.13 -8.10 -17.41
C GLN A 122 31.82 -7.52 -17.92
N ALA A 123 31.24 -6.54 -17.23
CA ALA A 123 29.99 -5.90 -17.60
C ALA A 123 30.06 -5.20 -18.99
N ARG A 124 31.22 -4.59 -19.32
CA ARG A 124 31.44 -3.98 -20.64
C ARG A 124 31.57 -5.03 -21.74
N ALA A 125 32.23 -6.14 -21.46
CA ALA A 125 32.36 -7.25 -22.43
C ALA A 125 31.01 -7.96 -22.65
N ASP A 126 30.06 -7.87 -21.71
CA ASP A 126 28.72 -8.43 -21.78
C ASP A 126 27.73 -7.50 -22.53
N GLY A 127 28.16 -6.95 -23.65
CA GLY A 127 27.33 -6.17 -24.58
C GLY A 127 26.96 -4.75 -24.12
N GLN A 128 27.69 -4.20 -23.13
CA GLN A 128 27.53 -2.80 -22.70
C GLN A 128 28.84 -2.06 -22.53
N PRO A 129 29.50 -1.67 -23.63
CA PRO A 129 30.83 -1.04 -23.59
C PRO A 129 30.89 0.24 -22.74
N GLU A 130 29.76 0.96 -22.63
CA GLU A 130 29.64 2.18 -21.82
C GLU A 130 29.20 1.95 -20.38
N PHE A 131 29.18 0.68 -19.92
CA PHE A 131 28.74 0.37 -18.54
C PHE A 131 29.65 1.07 -17.51
N ARG A 132 29.01 1.77 -16.60
CA ARG A 132 29.68 2.47 -15.48
C ARG A 132 28.84 2.33 -14.20
N ILE A 133 29.51 2.34 -13.07
CA ILE A 133 28.84 2.41 -11.77
C ILE A 133 28.45 3.87 -11.50
N GLN A 134 27.18 4.07 -11.15
CA GLN A 134 26.59 5.37 -10.85
C GLN A 134 26.21 5.39 -9.37
N GLN A 135 26.61 6.43 -8.65
CA GLN A 135 26.30 6.60 -7.23
C GLN A 135 25.41 7.83 -7.04
N LEU A 136 24.38 7.71 -6.20
CA LEU A 136 23.57 8.85 -5.77
C LEU A 136 24.34 9.69 -4.73
N THR A 137 25.02 9.01 -3.82
CA THR A 137 25.94 9.63 -2.86
C THR A 137 27.22 8.80 -2.84
N PRO A 138 28.42 9.40 -2.99
CA PRO A 138 29.69 8.68 -2.93
C PRO A 138 29.86 7.97 -1.59
N HIS A 139 30.42 6.74 -1.63
CA HIS A 139 30.82 5.97 -0.44
C HIS A 139 31.93 4.97 -0.79
N ASP A 140 32.65 4.50 0.24
CA ASP A 140 33.80 3.60 0.08
C ASP A 140 33.49 2.11 0.33
N GLY A 141 32.22 1.79 0.64
CA GLY A 141 31.76 0.43 0.92
C GLY A 141 31.62 -0.44 -0.32
N GLU A 142 31.14 -1.67 -0.12
CA GLU A 142 30.74 -2.57 -1.21
C GLU A 142 29.70 -1.92 -2.12
N ARG A 143 29.75 -2.25 -3.40
CA ARG A 143 28.76 -1.79 -4.40
C ARG A 143 27.63 -2.81 -4.54
N TYR A 144 26.41 -2.33 -4.64
CA TYR A 144 25.22 -3.14 -4.95
C TYR A 144 24.68 -2.67 -6.30
N VAL A 145 25.28 -3.19 -7.38
CA VAL A 145 25.13 -2.62 -8.73
C VAL A 145 23.97 -3.27 -9.48
N ILE A 146 23.06 -2.49 -9.99
CA ILE A 146 22.04 -2.96 -10.93
C ILE A 146 22.74 -3.39 -12.22
N GLN A 147 23.00 -4.70 -12.34
CA GLN A 147 23.70 -5.29 -13.49
C GLN A 147 22.73 -5.55 -14.64
N TYR A 148 21.55 -6.08 -14.33
CA TYR A 148 20.50 -6.34 -15.31
C TYR A 148 19.16 -5.86 -14.83
N ILE A 149 18.32 -5.41 -15.76
CA ILE A 149 16.89 -5.15 -15.56
C ILE A 149 16.18 -5.21 -16.91
N GLU A 150 15.06 -5.90 -16.95
CA GLU A 150 14.22 -5.97 -18.15
C GLU A 150 12.77 -5.54 -17.84
N PRO A 151 12.09 -4.88 -18.77
CA PRO A 151 12.59 -4.44 -20.08
C PRO A 151 13.53 -3.21 -19.97
N VAL A 152 14.66 -3.26 -20.68
CA VAL A 152 15.64 -2.15 -20.70
C VAL A 152 15.02 -0.86 -21.21
N ALA A 153 14.11 -0.94 -22.18
CA ALA A 153 13.53 0.24 -22.83
C ALA A 153 12.95 1.27 -21.84
N ARG A 154 12.40 0.82 -20.71
CA ARG A 154 11.84 1.71 -19.68
C ARG A 154 12.70 1.81 -18.40
N ASN A 155 13.80 1.05 -18.33
CA ASN A 155 14.61 0.93 -17.11
C ASN A 155 16.11 1.20 -17.34
N GLY A 156 16.54 1.52 -18.57
CA GLY A 156 17.95 1.65 -18.93
C GLY A 156 18.73 2.66 -18.08
N GLN A 157 18.08 3.71 -17.59
CA GLN A 157 18.68 4.70 -16.69
C GLN A 157 19.13 4.13 -15.34
N ALA A 158 18.55 2.99 -14.92
CA ALA A 158 18.92 2.33 -13.68
C ALA A 158 20.13 1.39 -13.82
N LEU A 159 20.54 1.04 -15.04
CA LEU A 159 21.70 0.18 -15.26
C LEU A 159 22.96 0.84 -14.72
N GLY A 160 23.72 0.07 -13.95
CA GLY A 160 24.93 0.56 -13.29
C GLY A 160 24.69 1.35 -11.99
N LEU A 161 23.43 1.62 -11.61
CA LEU A 161 23.17 2.28 -10.33
C LEU A 161 23.61 1.40 -9.18
N ASP A 162 24.48 1.93 -8.34
CA ASP A 162 24.85 1.36 -7.05
C ASP A 162 23.76 1.73 -6.02
N ILE A 163 22.91 0.79 -5.69
CA ILE A 163 21.83 1.05 -4.71
C ILE A 163 22.35 1.22 -3.28
N ALA A 164 23.58 0.76 -2.97
CA ALA A 164 24.19 1.00 -1.68
C ALA A 164 24.57 2.47 -1.46
N SER A 165 24.59 3.27 -2.51
CA SER A 165 24.85 4.71 -2.45
C SER A 165 23.69 5.54 -1.85
N GLU A 166 22.55 4.88 -1.52
CA GLU A 166 21.41 5.52 -0.85
C GLU A 166 20.98 4.68 0.36
N ALA A 167 20.73 5.34 1.49
CA ALA A 167 20.57 4.69 2.79
C ALA A 167 19.41 3.69 2.84
N ASN A 168 18.20 4.08 2.41
CA ASN A 168 17.01 3.21 2.46
C ASN A 168 17.19 1.94 1.63
N ARG A 169 17.82 2.07 0.44
CA ARG A 169 18.07 0.95 -0.46
C ARG A 169 19.12 0.01 0.09
N ARG A 170 20.22 0.57 0.63
CA ARG A 170 21.31 -0.18 1.26
C ARG A 170 20.81 -0.95 2.47
N GLU A 171 20.03 -0.33 3.34
CA GLU A 171 19.47 -0.94 4.53
C GLU A 171 18.56 -2.14 4.17
N ALA A 172 17.63 -1.96 3.24
CA ALA A 172 16.75 -3.02 2.78
C ALA A 172 17.52 -4.19 2.14
N ALA A 173 18.54 -3.91 1.32
CA ALA A 173 19.37 -4.94 0.71
C ALA A 173 20.17 -5.73 1.75
N ARG A 174 20.76 -5.06 2.74
CA ARG A 174 21.46 -5.72 3.86
C ARG A 174 20.51 -6.55 4.70
N ALA A 175 19.37 -5.98 5.10
CA ALA A 175 18.36 -6.69 5.86
C ALA A 175 17.84 -7.93 5.12
N ALA A 176 17.66 -7.86 3.78
CA ALA A 176 17.31 -9.02 2.97
C ALA A 176 18.37 -10.11 3.05
N LEU A 177 19.66 -9.74 2.91
CA LEU A 177 20.78 -10.67 2.99
C LEU A 177 20.91 -11.31 4.38
N GLU A 178 20.86 -10.51 5.43
CA GLU A 178 21.02 -10.95 6.82
C GLU A 178 19.87 -11.85 7.28
N THR A 179 18.64 -11.53 6.88
CA THR A 179 17.46 -12.30 7.31
C THR A 179 17.12 -13.46 6.37
N GLY A 180 17.63 -13.47 5.15
CA GLY A 180 17.24 -14.42 4.10
C GLY A 180 15.83 -14.24 3.57
N GLN A 181 15.18 -13.14 3.93
CA GLN A 181 13.78 -12.82 3.59
C GLN A 181 13.69 -11.74 2.52
N VAL A 182 12.57 -11.71 1.82
CA VAL A 182 12.23 -10.58 0.96
C VAL A 182 12.12 -9.31 1.81
N ARG A 183 12.64 -8.20 1.32
CA ARG A 183 12.56 -6.89 1.96
C ARG A 183 12.10 -5.81 1.00
N LEU A 184 11.37 -4.84 1.55
CA LEU A 184 10.93 -3.65 0.85
C LEU A 184 11.74 -2.45 1.36
N THR A 185 12.15 -1.56 0.48
CA THR A 185 12.77 -0.27 0.91
C THR A 185 11.74 0.60 1.62
N GLY A 186 12.17 1.60 2.35
CA GLY A 186 11.32 2.76 2.63
C GLY A 186 10.89 3.45 1.32
N PRO A 187 9.98 4.44 1.39
CA PRO A 187 9.61 5.23 0.22
C PRO A 187 10.81 5.92 -0.40
N ILE A 188 10.99 5.76 -1.70
CA ILE A 188 12.09 6.35 -2.50
C ILE A 188 11.56 6.99 -3.78
N THR A 189 12.39 7.79 -4.43
CA THR A 189 12.17 8.24 -5.80
C THR A 189 13.02 7.39 -6.75
N LEU A 190 12.39 6.75 -7.74
CA LEU A 190 13.11 5.97 -8.75
C LEU A 190 13.77 6.90 -9.77
N VAL A 191 15.01 6.56 -10.18
CA VAL A 191 15.71 7.31 -11.23
C VAL A 191 14.99 7.22 -12.58
N GLN A 192 14.27 6.12 -12.83
CA GLN A 192 13.44 5.90 -14.03
C GLN A 192 12.15 6.72 -14.03
N ALA A 193 11.75 7.26 -12.87
CA ALA A 193 10.54 8.04 -12.67
C ALA A 193 10.85 9.51 -12.38
N SER A 194 12.04 9.99 -12.74
CA SER A 194 12.44 11.39 -12.59
C SER A 194 11.44 12.29 -13.35
N GLY A 195 10.73 13.15 -12.61
CA GLY A 195 9.62 13.98 -13.13
C GLY A 195 8.23 13.53 -12.67
N LEU A 196 8.05 12.31 -12.19
CA LEU A 196 6.83 11.88 -11.52
C LEU A 196 6.98 12.09 -10.00
N ARG A 197 6.09 12.87 -9.38
CA ARG A 197 6.05 13.06 -7.92
C ARG A 197 5.47 11.84 -7.18
N GLN A 198 5.69 10.63 -7.71
CA GLN A 198 5.19 9.40 -7.12
C GLN A 198 6.28 8.74 -6.28
N GLN A 199 5.90 8.38 -5.06
CA GLN A 199 6.74 7.55 -4.22
C GLN A 199 6.78 6.12 -4.77
N SER A 200 7.89 5.47 -4.56
CA SER A 200 8.22 4.17 -5.13
C SER A 200 8.95 3.32 -4.11
N PHE A 201 9.09 2.04 -4.40
CA PHE A 201 9.81 1.09 -3.57
C PHE A 201 10.69 0.18 -4.44
N LEU A 202 11.74 -0.38 -3.86
CA LEU A 202 12.37 -1.60 -4.39
C LEU A 202 11.97 -2.77 -3.51
N ILE A 203 11.53 -3.85 -4.13
CA ILE A 203 11.39 -5.15 -3.47
C ILE A 203 12.63 -6.00 -3.82
N LEU A 204 13.26 -6.59 -2.81
CA LEU A 204 14.56 -7.24 -2.89
C LEU A 204 14.50 -8.64 -2.30
N MET A 205 15.01 -9.63 -3.03
CA MET A 205 15.15 -11.00 -2.55
C MET A 205 16.60 -11.43 -2.67
N PRO A 206 17.27 -11.89 -1.59
CA PRO A 206 18.67 -12.24 -1.61
C PRO A 206 18.92 -13.52 -2.41
N ILE A 207 20.12 -13.61 -2.99
CA ILE A 207 20.58 -14.77 -3.76
C ILE A 207 21.89 -15.25 -3.15
N TYR A 208 21.93 -16.53 -2.79
CA TYR A 208 23.09 -17.21 -2.21
C TYR A 208 23.66 -18.25 -3.18
N ARG A 209 24.98 -18.40 -3.20
CA ARG A 209 25.70 -19.32 -4.13
C ARG A 209 25.27 -20.76 -4.00
N SER A 210 24.98 -21.21 -2.77
CA SER A 210 24.46 -22.56 -2.50
C SER A 210 23.07 -22.84 -3.08
N GLY A 211 22.34 -21.82 -3.51
CA GLY A 211 20.95 -21.92 -3.98
C GLY A 211 19.91 -22.06 -2.87
N ILE A 212 20.32 -22.32 -1.65
CA ILE A 212 19.47 -22.36 -0.45
C ILE A 212 19.78 -21.16 0.46
N THR A 213 18.86 -20.81 1.34
CA THR A 213 19.10 -19.78 2.35
C THR A 213 19.97 -20.39 3.47
N PRO A 214 21.21 -19.91 3.68
CA PRO A 214 22.06 -20.42 4.74
C PRO A 214 21.50 -20.12 6.14
N PRO A 215 21.95 -20.82 7.19
CA PRO A 215 21.63 -20.45 8.57
C PRO A 215 21.99 -18.98 8.87
N PRO A 216 21.28 -18.32 9.81
CA PRO A 216 21.63 -16.96 10.22
C PRO A 216 23.09 -16.86 10.67
N GLY A 217 23.75 -15.77 10.27
CA GLY A 217 25.14 -15.49 10.68
C GLY A 217 26.08 -15.26 9.50
N PRO A 218 27.42 -15.35 9.73
CA PRO A 218 28.45 -14.98 8.75
C PRO A 218 28.38 -15.70 7.42
N GLN A 219 27.81 -16.92 7.40
CA GLN A 219 27.66 -17.70 6.18
C GLN A 219 26.77 -17.01 5.15
N ARG A 220 25.71 -16.30 5.59
CA ARG A 220 24.86 -15.51 4.68
C ARG A 220 25.65 -14.40 3.98
N GLU A 221 26.52 -13.73 4.74
CA GLU A 221 27.41 -12.71 4.21
C GLU A 221 28.37 -13.27 3.15
N LEU A 222 28.96 -14.44 3.41
CA LEU A 222 29.92 -15.09 2.50
C LEU A 222 29.25 -15.61 1.23
N GLU A 223 28.05 -16.20 1.34
CA GLU A 223 27.37 -16.83 0.21
C GLU A 223 26.53 -15.86 -0.61
N GLY A 224 26.12 -14.72 -0.03
CA GLY A 224 25.29 -13.76 -0.73
C GLY A 224 26.06 -13.02 -1.81
N PHE A 225 25.64 -13.18 -3.07
CA PHE A 225 26.31 -12.52 -4.20
C PHE A 225 25.44 -11.46 -4.90
N GLY A 226 24.20 -11.29 -4.44
CA GLY A 226 23.32 -10.27 -4.99
C GLY A 226 21.86 -10.47 -4.64
N TRP A 227 20.99 -9.77 -5.38
CA TRP A 227 19.56 -9.78 -5.17
C TRP A 227 18.81 -9.81 -6.50
N SER A 228 17.74 -10.60 -6.58
CA SER A 228 16.68 -10.34 -7.53
C SER A 228 15.82 -9.20 -6.99
N TYR A 229 15.38 -8.29 -7.88
CA TYR A 229 14.65 -7.10 -7.45
C TYR A 229 13.61 -6.65 -8.47
N ALA A 230 12.66 -5.86 -8.01
CA ALA A 230 11.73 -5.14 -8.88
C ALA A 230 11.50 -3.70 -8.36
N PRO A 231 11.56 -2.68 -9.23
CA PRO A 231 11.12 -1.33 -8.90
C PRO A 231 9.60 -1.24 -9.04
N LEU A 232 8.93 -0.72 -8.00
CA LEU A 232 7.49 -0.61 -7.87
C LEU A 232 7.09 0.86 -7.80
N LEU A 233 6.24 1.32 -8.71
CA LEU A 233 5.59 2.62 -8.62
C LEU A 233 4.27 2.46 -7.87
N THR A 234 4.13 3.11 -6.71
CA THR A 234 2.98 2.91 -5.82
C THR A 234 1.64 3.12 -6.52
N GLY A 235 1.51 4.19 -7.30
CA GLY A 235 0.28 4.48 -8.03
C GLY A 235 -0.08 3.39 -9.05
N GLU A 236 0.92 2.82 -9.75
CA GLU A 236 0.72 1.73 -10.71
C GLU A 236 0.42 0.40 -10.01
N VAL A 237 1.10 0.12 -8.89
CA VAL A 237 0.85 -1.07 -8.05
C VAL A 237 -0.59 -1.11 -7.55
N LEU A 238 -1.11 0.03 -7.09
CA LEU A 238 -2.44 0.14 -6.52
C LEU A 238 -3.54 0.39 -7.57
N ALA A 239 -3.16 0.69 -8.80
CA ALA A 239 -4.11 0.81 -9.91
C ALA A 239 -4.88 -0.49 -10.13
N GLY A 240 -6.17 -0.37 -10.38
CA GLY A 240 -7.05 -1.53 -10.60
C GLY A 240 -7.43 -2.31 -9.33
N LEU A 241 -7.00 -1.89 -8.12
CA LEU A 241 -7.62 -2.35 -6.89
C LEU A 241 -9.05 -1.78 -6.78
N PRO A 242 -9.98 -2.51 -6.15
CA PRO A 242 -11.38 -2.10 -6.05
C PRO A 242 -11.60 -0.97 -5.02
N ILE A 243 -10.83 0.12 -5.14
CA ILE A 243 -10.92 1.27 -4.25
C ILE A 243 -11.88 2.29 -4.88
N ASP A 244 -13.03 2.49 -4.26
CA ASP A 244 -13.98 3.50 -4.70
C ASP A 244 -13.59 4.89 -4.15
N ASN A 245 -12.89 5.66 -4.95
CA ASN A 245 -12.40 6.99 -4.58
C ASN A 245 -13.51 8.01 -4.26
N ALA A 246 -14.76 7.74 -4.67
CA ALA A 246 -15.90 8.60 -4.35
C ALA A 246 -16.53 8.26 -2.98
N ALA A 247 -16.34 7.03 -2.51
CA ALA A 247 -16.91 6.54 -1.26
C ALA A 247 -15.89 6.47 -0.11
N ILE A 248 -14.63 6.10 -0.42
CA ILE A 248 -13.57 5.90 0.58
C ILE A 248 -12.33 6.70 0.20
N HIS A 249 -11.83 7.47 1.14
CA HIS A 249 -10.51 8.08 1.06
C HIS A 249 -9.50 7.20 1.77
N LEU A 250 -8.46 6.79 1.04
CA LEU A 250 -7.36 5.95 1.53
C LEU A 250 -6.05 6.73 1.50
N GLU A 251 -5.37 6.72 2.62
CA GLU A 251 -4.03 7.29 2.78
C GLU A 251 -3.08 6.19 3.31
N LEU A 252 -1.96 5.96 2.63
CA LEU A 252 -0.94 5.00 3.04
C LEU A 252 0.31 5.74 3.50
N SER A 253 0.81 5.35 4.66
CA SER A 253 2.04 5.87 5.23
C SER A 253 2.94 4.75 5.73
N ASP A 254 4.24 4.92 5.58
CA ASP A 254 5.24 4.06 6.20
C ASP A 254 5.51 4.56 7.63
N VAL A 255 5.30 3.68 8.60
CA VAL A 255 5.49 3.95 10.04
C VAL A 255 6.57 3.04 10.63
N THR A 256 7.51 2.59 9.80
CA THR A 256 8.61 1.75 10.24
C THR A 256 9.64 2.57 11.01
N GLY A 257 10.05 2.08 12.18
CA GLY A 257 10.97 2.78 13.09
C GLY A 257 10.27 3.81 13.97
N ASP A 258 11.06 4.61 14.70
CA ASP A 258 10.58 5.59 15.68
C ASP A 258 10.35 6.99 15.08
N GLY A 259 10.45 7.12 13.77
CA GLY A 259 10.28 8.39 13.05
C GLY A 259 8.81 8.78 12.82
N ALA A 260 8.62 9.97 12.24
CA ALA A 260 7.30 10.39 11.79
C ALA A 260 6.81 9.51 10.64
N ALA A 261 5.48 9.31 10.58
CA ALA A 261 4.85 8.61 9.47
C ALA A 261 5.20 9.29 8.13
N VAL A 262 5.71 8.52 7.18
CA VAL A 262 6.06 9.02 5.83
C VAL A 262 4.93 8.66 4.86
N PRO A 263 4.07 9.61 4.46
CA PRO A 263 3.00 9.35 3.51
C PRO A 263 3.59 9.06 2.13
N PHE A 264 3.05 8.05 1.45
CA PHE A 264 3.52 7.66 0.12
C PHE A 264 2.42 7.44 -0.92
N PHE A 265 1.17 7.39 -0.50
CA PHE A 265 0.04 7.26 -1.40
C PHE A 265 -1.22 7.86 -0.81
N VAL A 266 -1.99 8.53 -1.68
CA VAL A 266 -3.35 9.00 -1.40
C VAL A 266 -4.20 8.73 -2.63
N ASN A 267 -5.37 8.11 -2.45
CA ASN A 267 -6.31 7.95 -3.54
C ASN A 267 -7.12 9.23 -3.77
N GLY A 268 -7.34 9.60 -5.02
CA GLY A 268 -8.15 10.78 -5.37
C GLY A 268 -7.51 12.12 -4.95
N ALA A 269 -8.32 13.07 -4.49
CA ALA A 269 -7.85 14.39 -4.06
C ALA A 269 -7.13 14.31 -2.70
N ALA A 270 -6.06 15.07 -2.53
CA ALA A 270 -5.20 15.04 -1.33
C ALA A 270 -5.94 15.36 -0.01
N ALA A 271 -7.04 16.08 -0.05
CA ALA A 271 -7.89 16.34 1.11
C ALA A 271 -9.35 16.46 0.67
N PRO A 272 -10.17 15.41 0.82
CA PRO A 272 -11.59 15.52 0.56
C PRO A 272 -12.24 16.49 1.56
N ALA A 273 -13.16 17.32 1.06
CA ALA A 273 -13.80 18.40 1.83
C ALA A 273 -14.61 17.90 3.03
N GLN A 274 -15.04 16.65 3.04
CA GLN A 274 -15.82 16.06 4.14
C GLN A 274 -15.37 14.61 4.39
N ARG A 275 -14.67 14.41 5.52
CA ARG A 275 -14.44 13.08 6.11
C ARG A 275 -15.44 12.91 7.25
N LEU A 276 -16.23 11.84 7.24
CA LEU A 276 -17.26 11.62 8.27
C LEU A 276 -16.69 10.89 9.49
N PHE A 277 -16.06 9.77 9.27
CA PHE A 277 -15.36 8.98 10.29
C PHE A 277 -14.27 8.14 9.60
N GLY A 278 -13.34 7.62 10.37
CA GLY A 278 -12.19 6.87 9.85
C GLY A 278 -11.92 5.59 10.60
N HIS A 279 -11.12 4.73 9.95
CA HIS A 279 -10.56 3.51 10.51
C HIS A 279 -9.09 3.40 10.09
N ILE A 280 -8.21 2.96 11.01
CA ILE A 280 -6.78 2.85 10.75
C ILE A 280 -6.36 1.39 10.98
N LEU A 281 -5.69 0.83 9.97
CA LEU A 281 -5.09 -0.49 10.04
C LEU A 281 -3.57 -0.39 9.88
N ARG A 282 -2.86 -1.32 10.48
CA ARG A 282 -1.42 -1.49 10.29
C ARG A 282 -1.13 -2.88 9.78
N ARG A 283 -0.23 -2.97 8.80
CA ARG A 283 0.22 -4.25 8.22
C ARG A 283 1.74 -4.24 8.12
N GLU A 284 2.34 -5.38 8.46
CA GLU A 284 3.74 -5.61 8.15
C GLU A 284 3.83 -6.23 6.74
N ILE A 285 4.60 -5.58 5.86
CA ILE A 285 4.81 -6.02 4.48
C ILE A 285 6.31 -6.01 4.20
N TYR A 286 6.91 -7.20 4.14
CA TYR A 286 8.34 -7.39 3.85
C TYR A 286 9.27 -6.53 4.71
N GLY A 287 8.99 -6.49 6.03
CA GLY A 287 9.78 -5.77 7.01
C GLY A 287 9.49 -4.27 7.10
N ARG A 288 8.45 -3.78 6.42
CA ARG A 288 7.92 -2.42 6.57
C ARG A 288 6.57 -2.46 7.29
N HIS A 289 6.34 -1.48 8.15
CA HIS A 289 5.05 -1.30 8.80
C HIS A 289 4.28 -0.20 8.06
N TRP A 290 3.25 -0.58 7.34
CA TRP A 290 2.38 0.35 6.64
C TRP A 290 1.14 0.66 7.45
N GLN A 291 0.86 1.93 7.62
CA GLN A 291 -0.39 2.43 8.16
C GLN A 291 -1.33 2.78 7.00
N MET A 292 -2.51 2.22 7.03
CA MET A 292 -3.58 2.40 6.05
C MET A 292 -4.73 3.14 6.73
N ALA A 293 -4.90 4.43 6.43
CA ALA A 293 -5.95 5.26 7.01
C ALA A 293 -7.11 5.38 6.01
N PHE A 294 -8.24 4.80 6.40
CA PHE A 294 -9.48 4.82 5.63
C PHE A 294 -10.41 5.87 6.22
N SER A 295 -11.03 6.70 5.37
CA SER A 295 -12.06 7.66 5.79
C SER A 295 -13.28 7.51 4.92
N ALA A 296 -14.46 7.40 5.57
CA ALA A 296 -15.74 7.37 4.87
C ALA A 296 -16.09 8.76 4.33
N LEU A 297 -16.47 8.81 3.07
CA LEU A 297 -17.03 9.99 2.41
C LEU A 297 -18.57 9.92 2.41
N PRO A 298 -19.27 11.04 2.17
CA PRO A 298 -20.75 11.05 2.20
C PRO A 298 -21.41 9.96 1.35
N LEU A 299 -20.85 9.65 0.17
CA LEU A 299 -21.38 8.61 -0.71
C LEU A 299 -21.33 7.21 -0.09
N PHE A 300 -20.32 6.93 0.75
CA PHE A 300 -20.23 5.67 1.49
C PHE A 300 -21.47 5.44 2.34
N VAL A 301 -21.85 6.43 3.16
CA VAL A 301 -23.01 6.35 4.03
C VAL A 301 -24.32 6.32 3.24
N GLN A 302 -24.44 7.09 2.15
CA GLN A 302 -25.61 7.08 1.28
C GLN A 302 -25.90 5.69 0.70
N ARG A 303 -24.85 4.94 0.32
CA ARG A 303 -24.98 3.57 -0.22
C ARG A 303 -25.43 2.52 0.80
N LEU A 304 -25.36 2.80 2.06
CA LEU A 304 -25.85 1.88 3.09
C LEU A 304 -27.38 1.86 3.17
N HIS A 305 -28.08 2.80 2.49
CA HIS A 305 -29.54 2.88 2.40
C HIS A 305 -30.21 2.79 3.77
N GLN A 306 -29.64 3.41 4.79
CA GLN A 306 -30.13 3.36 6.17
C GLN A 306 -31.45 4.14 6.32
N PRO A 307 -32.36 3.68 7.20
CA PRO A 307 -33.59 4.41 7.50
C PRO A 307 -33.26 5.83 8.04
N SER A 308 -33.97 6.82 7.54
CA SER A 308 -33.74 8.21 7.94
C SER A 308 -34.32 8.51 9.33
N PRO A 309 -33.51 8.89 10.31
CA PRO A 309 -33.99 9.34 11.63
C PRO A 309 -34.94 10.53 11.53
N ARG A 310 -34.75 11.41 10.53
CA ARG A 310 -35.64 12.55 10.30
C ARG A 310 -37.03 12.12 9.87
N ILE A 311 -37.13 11.12 8.99
CA ILE A 311 -38.42 10.58 8.54
C ILE A 311 -39.13 9.92 9.71
N LEU A 312 -38.43 9.15 10.54
CA LEU A 312 -38.99 8.54 11.75
C LEU A 312 -39.55 9.58 12.71
N PHE A 313 -38.76 10.66 12.98
CA PHE A 313 -39.22 11.75 13.83
C PHE A 313 -40.47 12.45 13.28
N LEU A 314 -40.47 12.77 11.98
CA LEU A 314 -41.59 13.45 11.35
C LEU A 314 -42.88 12.58 11.33
N ALA A 315 -42.74 11.30 11.04
CA ALA A 315 -43.86 10.35 11.06
C ALA A 315 -44.42 10.21 12.49
N GLY A 316 -43.57 10.02 13.49
CA GLY A 316 -43.98 9.94 14.89
C GLY A 316 -44.59 11.23 15.42
N SER A 317 -44.09 12.37 14.99
CA SER A 317 -44.64 13.69 15.32
C SER A 317 -46.04 13.86 14.72
N LEU A 318 -46.25 13.46 13.46
CA LEU A 318 -47.53 13.49 12.81
C LEU A 318 -48.57 12.60 13.53
N VAL A 319 -48.21 11.38 13.88
CA VAL A 319 -49.05 10.49 14.66
C VAL A 319 -49.44 11.09 16.01
N SER A 320 -48.46 11.70 16.71
CA SER A 320 -48.67 12.35 18.00
C SER A 320 -49.63 13.56 17.89
N LEU A 321 -49.53 14.29 16.81
CA LEU A 321 -50.41 15.42 16.52
C LEU A 321 -51.84 14.96 16.22
N LEU A 322 -52.01 13.90 15.45
CA LEU A 322 -53.33 13.30 15.16
C LEU A 322 -53.99 12.77 16.44
N LEU A 323 -53.22 12.07 17.30
CA LEU A 323 -53.74 11.57 18.58
C LEU A 323 -54.10 12.71 19.57
N ALA A 324 -53.38 13.81 19.56
CA ALA A 324 -53.73 14.99 20.38
C ALA A 324 -54.96 15.77 19.88
N ALA A 325 -55.32 15.62 18.60
CA ALA A 325 -56.48 16.24 17.96
C ALA A 325 -57.81 15.47 18.17
N LEU A 326 -57.71 14.16 18.55
CA LEU A 326 -58.85 13.32 18.94
C LEU A 326 -59.25 13.57 20.38
#